data_e07b1c3ec8f80c32d1cb53a447615084
#
_entry.id   e07b1c3ec8f80c32d1cb53a447615084
#
_cell.length_a   1.000
_cell.length_b   1.000
_cell.length_c   1.000
_cell.angle_alpha   90.00
_cell.angle_beta   90.00
_cell.angle_gamma   90.00
#
_symmetry.space_group_name_H-M   'P 1'
#
loop_
_entity.id
_entity.type
_entity.pdbx_description
1 polymer ?
#
loop_
_entity_poly.entity_id
_entity_poly.type
_entity_poly.pdbx_seq_one_letter_code
_entity_poly.pdbx_strand_id
1 'polypeptide(L)'
;MGLELFSVRKALQEDLMGTVKKVAAIGYEDVEFFSPYFSWTPEQAKDVRKLMDDVGIKCLSTHNSFANYKPENIQKTIEYNKILGTHFVVIASSGKAQNLDDWKKIAETLAEGHGKLRAAGLRGGYHNHQAEFTPIEGKRPIEVIAANTPRDFMMQFDVGTCVEMGSDPVAWINGNPGRINSLHLKDWSKEKGYRVLLGEGAVPWKQVFAAAEKVGGVEYYLVEQEGSDFSEFETAQKCLDAYKKLHG
;
A
#
# COMPACT_ATOMS: atom_id res chain seq x y z
N MET A 1 -13.22 -1.98 0.15
CA MET A 1 -12.21 -2.99 -0.28
C MET A 1 -11.63 -2.61 -1.61
N GLY A 2 -10.29 -2.47 -1.68
CA GLY A 2 -9.57 -1.99 -2.84
C GLY A 2 -8.60 -3.00 -3.44
N LEU A 3 -8.03 -2.64 -4.59
CA LEU A 3 -6.98 -3.38 -5.30
C LEU A 3 -5.78 -2.45 -5.52
N GLU A 4 -4.61 -2.88 -5.07
CA GLU A 4 -3.35 -2.29 -5.52
C GLU A 4 -3.12 -2.70 -6.98
N LEU A 5 -2.98 -1.71 -7.88
CA LEU A 5 -3.01 -1.92 -9.32
C LEU A 5 -1.73 -2.56 -9.88
N PHE A 6 -0.69 -2.73 -9.06
CA PHE A 6 0.44 -3.58 -9.42
C PHE A 6 0.01 -5.04 -9.63
N SER A 7 -1.07 -5.47 -8.99
CA SER A 7 -1.69 -6.78 -9.18
C SER A 7 -2.17 -7.02 -10.62
N VAL A 8 -2.50 -5.96 -11.34
CA VAL A 8 -2.97 -5.97 -12.74
C VAL A 8 -2.08 -5.11 -13.65
N ARG A 9 -0.79 -5.01 -13.31
CA ARG A 9 0.17 -4.10 -13.95
C ARG A 9 0.35 -4.29 -15.45
N LYS A 10 0.24 -5.50 -15.96
CA LYS A 10 0.37 -5.78 -17.41
C LYS A 10 -0.85 -5.23 -18.15
N ALA A 11 -2.05 -5.56 -17.67
CA ALA A 11 -3.28 -5.02 -18.23
C ALA A 11 -3.33 -3.49 -18.11
N LEU A 12 -2.88 -2.93 -16.97
CA LEU A 12 -2.82 -1.49 -16.74
C LEU A 12 -1.88 -0.77 -17.72
N GLN A 13 -0.74 -1.40 -18.06
CA GLN A 13 0.21 -0.87 -19.04
C GLN A 13 -0.35 -0.90 -20.47
N GLU A 14 -1.15 -1.90 -20.81
CA GLU A 14 -1.75 -2.07 -22.11
C GLU A 14 -2.96 -1.14 -22.31
N ASP A 15 -3.84 -1.06 -21.31
CA ASP A 15 -5.06 -0.23 -21.33
C ASP A 15 -5.40 0.23 -19.90
N LEU A 16 -4.91 1.42 -19.55
CA LEU A 16 -5.18 2.05 -18.25
C LEU A 16 -6.68 2.19 -17.97
N MET A 17 -7.41 2.77 -18.91
CA MET A 17 -8.83 3.12 -18.70
C MET A 17 -9.72 1.87 -18.68
N GLY A 18 -9.48 0.92 -19.56
CA GLY A 18 -10.19 -0.37 -19.59
C GLY A 18 -9.89 -1.22 -18.35
N THR A 19 -8.65 -1.17 -17.85
CA THR A 19 -8.28 -1.89 -16.62
C THR A 19 -9.01 -1.35 -15.40
N VAL A 20 -9.07 -0.03 -15.21
CA VAL A 20 -9.81 0.58 -14.09
C VAL A 20 -11.31 0.23 -14.17
N LYS A 21 -11.93 0.30 -15.36
CA LYS A 21 -13.33 -0.14 -15.57
C LYS A 21 -13.53 -1.60 -15.19
N LYS A 22 -12.60 -2.47 -15.57
CA LYS A 22 -12.70 -3.91 -15.30
C LYS A 22 -12.53 -4.23 -13.82
N VAL A 23 -11.63 -3.53 -13.12
CA VAL A 23 -11.46 -3.64 -11.67
C VAL A 23 -12.74 -3.21 -10.94
N ALA A 24 -13.34 -2.10 -11.34
CA ALA A 24 -14.65 -1.69 -10.81
C ALA A 24 -15.75 -2.73 -11.08
N ALA A 25 -15.80 -3.29 -12.31
CA ALA A 25 -16.79 -4.32 -12.69
C ALA A 25 -16.61 -5.65 -11.92
N ILE A 26 -15.39 -5.98 -11.47
CA ILE A 26 -15.11 -7.12 -10.57
C ILE A 26 -15.75 -6.88 -9.19
N GLY A 27 -15.94 -5.64 -8.77
CA GLY A 27 -16.57 -5.25 -7.51
C GLY A 27 -15.61 -4.67 -6.48
N TYR A 28 -14.43 -4.24 -6.88
CA TYR A 28 -13.58 -3.40 -6.04
C TYR A 28 -14.15 -1.98 -5.97
N GLU A 29 -14.07 -1.38 -4.79
CA GLU A 29 -14.61 -0.03 -4.51
C GLU A 29 -13.51 1.02 -4.46
N ASP A 30 -12.25 0.58 -4.40
CA ASP A 30 -11.07 1.41 -4.30
C ASP A 30 -9.91 0.83 -5.11
N VAL A 31 -9.02 1.70 -5.59
CA VAL A 31 -7.76 1.33 -6.23
C VAL A 31 -6.61 2.12 -5.64
N GLU A 32 -5.44 1.51 -5.63
CA GLU A 32 -4.18 2.19 -5.35
C GLU A 32 -3.33 2.24 -6.62
N PHE A 33 -3.04 3.43 -7.13
CA PHE A 33 -2.10 3.61 -8.24
C PHE A 33 -0.66 3.57 -7.71
N PHE A 34 0.24 2.98 -8.50
CA PHE A 34 1.67 2.95 -8.21
C PHE A 34 2.46 3.91 -9.09
N SER A 35 3.77 4.02 -8.89
CA SER A 35 4.66 5.06 -9.45
C SER A 35 4.43 5.53 -10.90
N PRO A 36 4.03 4.71 -11.89
CA PRO A 36 3.78 5.18 -13.27
C PRO A 36 2.80 6.34 -13.39
N TYR A 37 1.84 6.49 -12.47
CA TYR A 37 0.90 7.60 -12.47
C TYR A 37 1.59 8.97 -12.41
N PHE A 38 2.76 9.04 -11.81
CA PHE A 38 3.53 10.27 -11.66
C PHE A 38 4.09 10.81 -12.98
N SER A 39 4.11 9.99 -14.04
CA SER A 39 4.50 10.38 -15.40
C SER A 39 3.36 10.95 -16.25
N TRP A 40 2.12 10.86 -15.77
CA TRP A 40 0.96 11.40 -16.51
C TRP A 40 1.04 12.91 -16.67
N THR A 41 0.33 13.44 -17.65
CA THR A 41 0.03 14.88 -17.70
C THR A 41 -1.10 15.20 -16.71
N PRO A 42 -1.26 16.46 -16.28
CA PRO A 42 -2.39 16.86 -15.45
C PRO A 42 -3.75 16.55 -16.09
N GLU A 43 -3.84 16.63 -17.42
CA GLU A 43 -5.05 16.29 -18.20
C GLU A 43 -5.35 14.80 -18.10
N GLN A 44 -4.34 13.93 -18.28
CA GLN A 44 -4.49 12.47 -18.09
C GLN A 44 -4.94 12.12 -16.68
N ALA A 45 -4.37 12.76 -15.65
CA ALA A 45 -4.79 12.56 -14.27
C ALA A 45 -6.26 12.93 -14.04
N LYS A 46 -6.73 14.04 -14.64
CA LYS A 46 -8.14 14.46 -14.61
C LYS A 46 -9.06 13.49 -15.35
N ASP A 47 -8.63 12.97 -16.50
CA ASP A 47 -9.40 11.99 -17.27
C ASP A 47 -9.54 10.67 -16.49
N VAL A 48 -8.47 10.21 -15.82
CA VAL A 48 -8.52 9.04 -14.93
C VAL A 48 -9.45 9.31 -13.75
N ARG A 49 -9.37 10.49 -13.12
CA ARG A 49 -10.27 10.86 -12.03
C ARG A 49 -11.72 10.86 -12.50
N LYS A 50 -12.02 11.46 -13.64
CA LYS A 50 -13.37 11.47 -14.20
C LYS A 50 -13.86 10.05 -14.44
N LEU A 51 -13.03 9.18 -15.02
CA LEU A 51 -13.40 7.78 -15.19
C LEU A 51 -13.73 7.10 -13.87
N MET A 52 -12.90 7.28 -12.83
CA MET A 52 -13.16 6.70 -11.51
C MET A 52 -14.51 7.14 -10.95
N ASP A 53 -14.83 8.44 -11.08
CA ASP A 53 -16.12 8.99 -10.67
C ASP A 53 -17.28 8.37 -11.48
N ASP A 54 -17.12 8.21 -12.81
CA ASP A 54 -18.13 7.64 -13.72
C ASP A 54 -18.42 6.15 -13.39
N VAL A 55 -17.42 5.38 -12.94
CA VAL A 55 -17.60 3.94 -12.59
C VAL A 55 -17.78 3.69 -11.09
N GLY A 56 -17.75 4.74 -10.27
CA GLY A 56 -17.99 4.67 -8.83
C GLY A 56 -16.84 4.05 -8.02
N ILE A 57 -15.59 4.06 -8.53
CA ILE A 57 -14.41 3.58 -7.81
C ILE A 57 -13.60 4.75 -7.26
N LYS A 58 -12.98 4.58 -6.09
CA LYS A 58 -12.17 5.61 -5.43
C LYS A 58 -10.69 5.33 -5.60
N CYS A 59 -9.85 6.29 -5.23
CA CYS A 59 -8.42 6.12 -5.03
C CYS A 59 -8.06 6.74 -3.68
N LEU A 60 -7.96 5.92 -2.62
CA LEU A 60 -7.72 6.42 -1.27
C LEU A 60 -6.22 6.65 -1.01
N SER A 61 -5.36 5.94 -1.70
CA SER A 61 -3.90 6.07 -1.61
C SER A 61 -3.20 5.88 -2.95
N THR A 62 -1.94 6.32 -3.00
CA THR A 62 -1.02 6.03 -4.10
C THR A 62 0.32 5.54 -3.58
N HIS A 63 0.93 4.56 -4.28
CA HIS A 63 2.30 4.12 -4.06
C HIS A 63 3.29 5.01 -4.81
N ASN A 64 4.30 5.46 -4.11
CA ASN A 64 5.27 6.44 -4.59
C ASN A 64 6.71 5.99 -4.33
N SER A 65 7.63 6.51 -5.12
CA SER A 65 9.06 6.43 -4.82
C SER A 65 9.46 7.44 -3.74
N PHE A 66 10.57 7.20 -3.07
CA PHE A 66 11.12 8.12 -2.06
C PHE A 66 11.35 9.54 -2.60
N ALA A 67 11.68 9.64 -3.90
CA ALA A 67 11.89 10.93 -4.56
C ALA A 67 10.64 11.83 -4.55
N ASN A 68 9.44 11.26 -4.44
CA ASN A 68 8.19 12.02 -4.42
C ASN A 68 8.03 12.89 -3.17
N TYR A 69 8.75 12.57 -2.07
CA TYR A 69 8.74 13.37 -0.84
C TYR A 69 9.83 14.44 -0.80
N LYS A 70 10.79 14.42 -1.74
CA LYS A 70 11.85 15.40 -1.80
C LYS A 70 11.33 16.79 -2.20
N PRO A 71 12.04 17.88 -1.79
CA PRO A 71 11.60 19.24 -2.06
C PRO A 71 11.26 19.55 -3.51
N GLU A 72 12.01 18.97 -4.45
CA GLU A 72 11.82 19.17 -5.90
C GLU A 72 10.55 18.53 -6.47
N ASN A 73 10.00 17.50 -5.82
CA ASN A 73 8.86 16.73 -6.32
C ASN A 73 7.60 16.84 -5.48
N ILE A 74 7.70 17.24 -4.22
CA ILE A 74 6.58 17.18 -3.27
C ILE A 74 5.35 18.01 -3.74
N GLN A 75 5.59 19.13 -4.42
CA GLN A 75 4.48 19.97 -4.91
C GLN A 75 3.70 19.26 -6.01
N LYS A 76 4.40 18.62 -6.97
CA LYS A 76 3.75 17.79 -8.00
C LYS A 76 3.03 16.60 -7.38
N THR A 77 3.63 15.97 -6.39
CA THR A 77 3.02 14.86 -5.64
C THR A 77 1.70 15.29 -5.01
N ILE A 78 1.66 16.43 -4.35
CA ILE A 78 0.44 17.01 -3.76
C ILE A 78 -0.62 17.28 -4.83
N GLU A 79 -0.25 17.92 -5.93
CA GLU A 79 -1.16 18.27 -7.02
C GLU A 79 -1.85 17.03 -7.60
N TYR A 80 -1.07 16.00 -7.97
CA TYR A 80 -1.61 14.78 -8.58
C TYR A 80 -2.50 14.00 -7.62
N ASN A 81 -2.12 13.91 -6.35
CA ASN A 81 -2.92 13.23 -5.35
C ASN A 81 -4.23 13.97 -5.06
N LYS A 82 -4.24 15.31 -5.13
CA LYS A 82 -5.48 16.10 -5.06
C LYS A 82 -6.38 15.89 -6.28
N ILE A 83 -5.81 15.80 -7.49
CA ILE A 83 -6.59 15.48 -8.71
C ILE A 83 -7.24 14.11 -8.57
N LEU A 84 -6.48 13.10 -8.15
CA LEU A 84 -6.98 11.74 -7.95
C LEU A 84 -7.95 11.62 -6.76
N GLY A 85 -7.94 12.59 -5.84
CA GLY A 85 -8.80 12.60 -4.66
C GLY A 85 -8.34 11.66 -3.55
N THR A 86 -7.04 11.40 -3.46
CA THR A 86 -6.48 10.52 -2.44
C THR A 86 -6.52 11.16 -1.05
N HIS A 87 -6.46 10.33 -0.03
CA HIS A 87 -6.26 10.73 1.36
C HIS A 87 -4.81 10.52 1.80
N PHE A 88 -4.16 9.49 1.23
CA PHE A 88 -2.81 9.08 1.60
C PHE A 88 -1.86 9.07 0.41
N VAL A 89 -0.65 9.49 0.66
CA VAL A 89 0.48 9.38 -0.27
C VAL A 89 1.50 8.46 0.39
N VAL A 90 1.66 7.25 -0.14
CA VAL A 90 2.45 6.20 0.50
C VAL A 90 3.78 6.02 -0.22
N ILE A 91 4.88 6.03 0.51
CA ILE A 91 6.19 5.67 -0.04
C ILE A 91 6.34 4.15 0.04
N ALA A 92 6.44 3.49 -1.12
CA ALA A 92 6.61 2.04 -1.26
C ALA A 92 8.06 1.62 -1.60
N SER A 93 8.99 2.57 -1.73
CA SER A 93 10.39 2.30 -1.99
C SER A 93 11.25 3.42 -1.45
N SER A 94 12.02 3.14 -0.39
CA SER A 94 12.94 4.09 0.25
C SER A 94 14.30 4.21 -0.43
N GLY A 95 14.59 3.34 -1.41
CA GLY A 95 15.94 3.20 -1.97
C GLY A 95 16.83 2.30 -1.09
N LYS A 96 18.16 2.44 -1.24
CA LYS A 96 19.12 1.60 -0.52
C LYS A 96 19.55 2.27 0.79
N ALA A 97 19.35 1.58 1.90
CA ALA A 97 19.90 1.90 3.21
C ALA A 97 20.85 0.76 3.65
N GLN A 98 22.00 1.10 4.19
CA GLN A 98 23.04 0.12 4.58
C GLN A 98 23.11 -0.10 6.09
N ASN A 99 22.64 0.85 6.89
CA ASN A 99 22.71 0.85 8.33
C ASN A 99 21.50 1.58 8.96
N LEU A 100 21.39 1.55 10.28
CA LEU A 100 20.28 2.19 10.99
C LEU A 100 20.26 3.73 10.88
N ASP A 101 21.42 4.37 10.70
CA ASP A 101 21.49 5.82 10.54
C ASP A 101 20.94 6.27 9.17
N ASP A 102 21.13 5.45 8.12
CA ASP A 102 20.49 5.70 6.83
C ASP A 102 18.95 5.60 6.95
N TRP A 103 18.44 4.61 7.70
CA TRP A 103 17.01 4.49 7.97
C TRP A 103 16.44 5.64 8.79
N LYS A 104 17.20 6.21 9.72
CA LYS A 104 16.80 7.44 10.44
C LYS A 104 16.69 8.64 9.49
N LYS A 105 17.66 8.85 8.59
CA LYS A 105 17.61 9.91 7.58
C LYS A 105 16.43 9.74 6.63
N ILE A 106 16.11 8.49 6.26
CA ILE A 106 14.90 8.17 5.51
C ILE A 106 13.67 8.61 6.30
N ALA A 107 13.55 8.22 7.57
CA ALA A 107 12.42 8.58 8.42
C ALA A 107 12.28 10.10 8.62
N GLU A 108 13.39 10.83 8.73
CA GLU A 108 13.40 12.31 8.78
C GLU A 108 12.80 12.91 7.50
N THR A 109 13.22 12.42 6.32
CA THR A 109 12.65 12.87 5.03
C THR A 109 11.16 12.52 4.91
N LEU A 110 10.77 11.34 5.41
CA LEU A 110 9.36 10.93 5.46
C LEU A 110 8.54 11.86 6.36
N ALA A 111 9.07 12.23 7.53
CA ALA A 111 8.42 13.16 8.46
C ALA A 111 8.27 14.56 7.88
N GLU A 112 9.32 15.09 7.22
CA GLU A 112 9.27 16.39 6.54
C GLU A 112 8.24 16.40 5.40
N GLY A 113 8.25 15.36 4.54
CA GLY A 113 7.29 15.21 3.45
C GLY A 113 5.86 15.11 3.97
N HIS A 114 5.64 14.34 5.03
CA HIS A 114 4.34 14.24 5.72
C HIS A 114 3.85 15.61 6.22
N GLY A 115 4.74 16.42 6.82
CA GLY A 115 4.37 17.78 7.25
C GLY A 115 3.84 18.65 6.10
N LYS A 116 4.47 18.58 4.92
CA LYS A 116 4.01 19.28 3.71
C LYS A 116 2.68 18.73 3.17
N LEU A 117 2.52 17.41 3.17
CA LEU A 117 1.26 16.76 2.80
C LEU A 117 0.11 17.16 3.74
N ARG A 118 0.37 17.18 5.05
CA ARG A 118 -0.60 17.63 6.06
C ARG A 118 -1.08 19.05 5.83
N ALA A 119 -0.17 19.96 5.53
CA ALA A 119 -0.50 21.36 5.20
C ALA A 119 -1.38 21.48 3.94
N ALA A 120 -1.34 20.48 3.07
CA ALA A 120 -2.16 20.36 1.87
C ALA A 120 -3.47 19.56 2.05
N GLY A 121 -3.73 19.02 3.25
CA GLY A 121 -4.92 18.21 3.56
C GLY A 121 -4.77 16.73 3.22
N LEU A 122 -3.53 16.25 2.97
CA LEU A 122 -3.19 14.86 2.72
C LEU A 122 -2.43 14.26 3.90
N ARG A 123 -2.32 12.94 3.96
CA ARG A 123 -1.47 12.24 4.94
C ARG A 123 -0.39 11.44 4.23
N GLY A 124 0.80 11.40 4.80
CA GLY A 124 1.88 10.54 4.33
C GLY A 124 1.83 9.15 4.94
N GLY A 125 2.43 8.20 4.26
CA GLY A 125 2.56 6.83 4.74
C GLY A 125 3.80 6.14 4.19
N TYR A 126 4.08 4.97 4.75
CA TYR A 126 5.13 4.07 4.32
C TYR A 126 4.61 2.63 4.21
N HIS A 127 4.92 1.98 3.09
CA HIS A 127 4.63 0.58 2.83
C HIS A 127 5.92 -0.24 2.97
N ASN A 128 5.83 -1.37 3.65
CA ASN A 128 6.98 -2.23 3.93
C ASN A 128 7.18 -3.33 2.89
N HIS A 129 8.46 -3.67 2.71
CA HIS A 129 8.93 -4.88 2.03
C HIS A 129 9.88 -5.67 2.94
N GLN A 130 10.63 -6.62 2.38
CA GLN A 130 11.54 -7.49 3.13
C GLN A 130 12.65 -6.71 3.85
N ALA A 131 13.18 -5.65 3.21
CA ALA A 131 14.28 -4.86 3.77
C ALA A 131 13.93 -4.26 5.13
N GLU A 132 12.70 -3.81 5.30
CA GLU A 132 12.22 -3.18 6.53
C GLU A 132 12.04 -4.17 7.67
N PHE A 133 11.87 -5.45 7.37
CA PHE A 133 11.79 -6.54 8.36
C PHE A 133 13.11 -7.32 8.55
N THR A 134 14.14 -7.05 7.72
CA THR A 134 15.46 -7.64 7.88
C THR A 134 16.25 -6.92 8.98
N PRO A 135 16.58 -7.55 10.11
CA PRO A 135 17.25 -6.88 11.21
C PRO A 135 18.66 -6.39 10.84
N ILE A 136 18.97 -5.16 11.21
CA ILE A 136 20.30 -4.55 11.17
C ILE A 136 20.68 -4.26 12.64
N GLU A 137 21.79 -4.82 13.11
CA GLU A 137 22.25 -4.65 14.51
C GLU A 137 21.16 -4.98 15.56
N GLY A 138 20.35 -6.01 15.25
CA GLY A 138 19.28 -6.47 16.13
C GLY A 138 18.00 -5.63 16.15
N LYS A 139 17.90 -4.59 15.31
CA LYS A 139 16.69 -3.77 15.13
C LYS A 139 16.16 -3.89 13.72
N ARG A 140 14.85 -3.98 13.57
CA ARG A 140 14.21 -3.96 12.26
C ARG A 140 14.06 -2.50 11.78
N PRO A 141 14.42 -2.18 10.54
CA PRO A 141 14.25 -0.85 9.96
C PRO A 141 12.83 -0.28 10.07
N ILE A 142 11.81 -1.12 9.97
CA ILE A 142 10.41 -0.69 10.14
C ILE A 142 10.16 -0.06 11.52
N GLU A 143 10.86 -0.53 12.57
CA GLU A 143 10.78 0.02 13.93
C GLU A 143 11.46 1.38 14.00
N VAL A 144 12.55 1.57 13.24
CA VAL A 144 13.24 2.86 13.16
C VAL A 144 12.35 3.90 12.45
N ILE A 145 11.70 3.52 11.35
CA ILE A 145 10.74 4.40 10.66
C ILE A 145 9.58 4.76 11.60
N ALA A 146 8.98 3.78 12.25
CA ALA A 146 7.86 4.01 13.16
C ALA A 146 8.22 4.92 14.35
N ALA A 147 9.44 4.78 14.91
CA ALA A 147 9.91 5.59 16.03
C ALA A 147 10.26 7.04 15.64
N ASN A 148 10.62 7.28 14.38
CA ASN A 148 11.11 8.59 13.91
C ASN A 148 10.14 9.32 12.96
N THR A 149 8.89 8.85 12.87
CA THR A 149 7.81 9.51 12.12
C THR A 149 6.66 9.90 13.03
N PRO A 150 5.88 10.97 12.72
CA PRO A 150 4.74 11.40 13.52
C PRO A 150 3.71 10.28 13.75
N ARG A 151 2.94 10.37 14.84
CA ARG A 151 1.94 9.34 15.19
C ARG A 151 0.82 9.18 14.15
N ASP A 152 0.50 10.21 13.40
CA ASP A 152 -0.49 10.22 12.33
C ASP A 152 0.09 9.93 10.94
N PHE A 153 1.39 9.61 10.86
CA PHE A 153 2.01 9.04 9.67
C PHE A 153 1.60 7.57 9.56
N MET A 154 0.98 7.20 8.43
CA MET A 154 0.47 5.85 8.22
C MET A 154 1.60 4.83 8.03
N MET A 155 1.50 3.72 8.73
CA MET A 155 2.27 2.51 8.44
C MET A 155 1.35 1.57 7.64
N GLN A 156 1.34 1.72 6.31
CA GLN A 156 0.62 0.79 5.44
C GLN A 156 1.30 -0.56 5.50
N PHE A 157 0.56 -1.57 5.91
CA PHE A 157 1.16 -2.83 6.35
C PHE A 157 0.96 -3.95 5.33
N ASP A 158 2.05 -4.39 4.68
CA ASP A 158 2.08 -5.63 3.91
C ASP A 158 2.25 -6.82 4.86
N VAL A 159 1.18 -7.59 4.99
CA VAL A 159 1.09 -8.70 5.93
C VAL A 159 1.88 -9.91 5.46
N GLY A 160 1.84 -10.20 4.16
CA GLY A 160 2.54 -11.33 3.55
C GLY A 160 4.05 -11.21 3.70
N THR A 161 4.60 -10.02 3.46
CA THR A 161 6.03 -9.75 3.65
C THR A 161 6.45 -9.90 5.12
N CYS A 162 5.62 -9.44 6.05
CA CYS A 162 5.90 -9.64 7.48
C CYS A 162 6.01 -11.13 7.85
N VAL A 163 5.10 -11.95 7.34
CA VAL A 163 5.09 -13.41 7.59
C VAL A 163 6.24 -14.10 6.88
N GLU A 164 6.55 -13.74 5.62
CA GLU A 164 7.73 -14.23 4.91
C GLU A 164 9.02 -14.03 5.71
N MET A 165 9.15 -12.85 6.33
CA MET A 165 10.33 -12.51 7.13
C MET A 165 10.30 -13.08 8.56
N GLY A 166 9.39 -14.04 8.83
CA GLY A 166 9.28 -14.72 10.13
C GLY A 166 8.81 -13.83 11.27
N SER A 167 8.21 -12.68 10.97
CA SER A 167 7.68 -11.76 11.98
C SER A 167 6.20 -12.03 12.24
N ASP A 168 5.74 -11.73 13.46
CA ASP A 168 4.34 -11.86 13.86
C ASP A 168 3.55 -10.61 13.44
N PRO A 169 2.60 -10.71 12.49
CA PRO A 169 1.83 -9.58 12.03
C PRO A 169 0.89 -9.02 13.09
N VAL A 170 0.35 -9.86 13.98
CA VAL A 170 -0.55 -9.43 15.06
C VAL A 170 0.23 -8.64 16.11
N ALA A 171 1.43 -9.09 16.46
CA ALA A 171 2.30 -8.35 17.38
C ALA A 171 2.70 -6.98 16.80
N TRP A 172 2.98 -6.90 15.48
CA TRP A 172 3.29 -5.64 14.83
C TRP A 172 2.12 -4.65 14.87
N ILE A 173 0.90 -5.10 14.53
CA ILE A 173 -0.32 -4.27 14.60
C ILE A 173 -0.54 -3.77 16.02
N ASN A 174 -0.49 -4.66 17.03
CA ASN A 174 -0.70 -4.31 18.43
C ASN A 174 0.36 -3.34 18.97
N GLY A 175 1.59 -3.38 18.44
CA GLY A 175 2.66 -2.46 18.80
C GLY A 175 2.54 -1.06 18.16
N ASN A 176 1.66 -0.89 17.17
CA ASN A 176 1.48 0.34 16.41
C ASN A 176 0.01 0.83 16.41
N PRO A 177 -0.60 1.05 17.58
CA PRO A 177 -2.03 1.37 17.68
C PRO A 177 -2.36 2.69 16.94
N GLY A 178 -3.43 2.64 16.11
CA GLY A 178 -3.93 3.78 15.37
C GLY A 178 -3.06 4.21 14.17
N ARG A 179 -2.05 3.43 13.79
CA ARG A 179 -1.13 3.75 12.68
C ARG A 179 -1.25 2.82 11.47
N ILE A 180 -2.00 1.73 11.60
CA ILE A 180 -2.20 0.74 10.54
C ILE A 180 -3.50 1.10 9.79
N ASN A 181 -3.52 2.27 9.13
CA ASN A 181 -4.74 2.76 8.48
C ASN A 181 -5.08 1.97 7.21
N SER A 182 -4.11 1.24 6.63
CA SER A 182 -4.31 0.35 5.49
C SER A 182 -3.47 -0.91 5.63
N LEU A 183 -4.05 -2.05 5.21
CA LEU A 183 -3.34 -3.32 5.05
C LEU A 183 -3.32 -3.69 3.57
N HIS A 184 -2.15 -4.16 3.11
CA HIS A 184 -2.05 -4.95 1.90
C HIS A 184 -2.31 -6.42 2.24
N LEU A 185 -3.41 -6.91 1.68
CA LEU A 185 -3.83 -8.30 1.83
C LEU A 185 -3.08 -9.15 0.80
N LYS A 186 -1.85 -9.43 1.11
CA LYS A 186 -0.92 -10.28 0.37
C LYS A 186 -0.64 -11.51 1.20
N ASP A 187 -0.84 -12.68 0.65
CA ASP A 187 -0.53 -13.92 1.34
C ASP A 187 0.81 -14.49 0.89
N TRP A 188 1.36 -15.37 1.68
CA TRP A 188 2.63 -16.01 1.42
C TRP A 188 2.65 -17.45 1.92
N SER A 189 3.30 -18.35 1.18
CA SER A 189 3.60 -19.70 1.67
C SER A 189 5.04 -20.09 1.34
N LYS A 190 5.60 -21.01 2.14
CA LYS A 190 6.95 -21.52 1.93
C LYS A 190 7.10 -22.23 0.57
N GLU A 191 6.05 -22.90 0.10
CA GLU A 191 6.07 -23.72 -1.11
C GLU A 191 5.92 -22.88 -2.39
N LYS A 192 5.06 -21.85 -2.35
CA LYS A 192 4.68 -21.07 -3.55
C LYS A 192 5.08 -19.59 -3.49
N GLY A 193 5.68 -19.14 -2.38
CA GLY A 193 5.97 -17.72 -2.18
C GLY A 193 4.68 -16.89 -2.25
N TYR A 194 4.72 -15.77 -2.94
CA TYR A 194 3.56 -14.89 -3.18
C TYR A 194 2.61 -15.34 -4.30
N ARG A 195 2.83 -16.53 -4.90
CA ARG A 195 1.91 -17.07 -5.92
C ARG A 195 0.66 -17.71 -5.35
N VAL A 196 0.55 -17.84 -4.02
CA VAL A 196 -0.67 -18.27 -3.33
C VAL A 196 -1.74 -17.18 -3.38
N LEU A 197 -3.00 -17.58 -3.54
CA LEU A 197 -4.11 -16.65 -3.42
C LEU A 197 -4.35 -16.26 -1.96
N LEU A 198 -5.03 -15.16 -1.75
CA LEU A 198 -5.43 -14.71 -0.42
C LEU A 198 -6.17 -15.83 0.34
N GLY A 199 -5.70 -16.15 1.54
CA GLY A 199 -6.25 -17.20 2.40
C GLY A 199 -5.72 -18.60 2.12
N GLU A 200 -4.86 -18.80 1.13
CA GLU A 200 -4.22 -20.09 0.83
C GLU A 200 -2.80 -20.22 1.39
N GLY A 201 -2.29 -19.15 2.00
CA GLY A 201 -0.94 -19.05 2.56
C GLY A 201 -0.87 -19.27 4.07
N ALA A 202 0.15 -18.70 4.68
CA ALA A 202 0.47 -18.85 6.09
C ALA A 202 0.00 -17.67 6.96
N VAL A 203 -0.60 -16.65 6.37
CA VAL A 203 -1.06 -15.48 7.12
C VAL A 203 -2.26 -15.82 8.00
N PRO A 204 -2.23 -15.52 9.32
CA PRO A 204 -3.35 -15.79 10.23
C PRO A 204 -4.44 -14.72 10.11
N TRP A 205 -5.13 -14.66 8.97
CA TRP A 205 -6.05 -13.58 8.57
C TRP A 205 -7.08 -13.20 9.62
N LYS A 206 -7.69 -14.18 10.28
CA LYS A 206 -8.70 -13.94 11.32
C LYS A 206 -8.16 -13.09 12.47
N GLN A 207 -6.94 -13.40 12.92
CA GLN A 207 -6.27 -12.66 13.98
C GLN A 207 -5.77 -11.30 13.49
N VAL A 208 -5.31 -11.22 12.24
CA VAL A 208 -4.87 -9.98 11.61
C VAL A 208 -6.02 -8.99 11.49
N PHE A 209 -7.18 -9.38 10.95
CA PHE A 209 -8.37 -8.52 10.86
C PHE A 209 -8.82 -8.06 12.24
N ALA A 210 -8.94 -8.98 13.21
CA ALA A 210 -9.34 -8.64 14.57
C ALA A 210 -8.41 -7.61 15.24
N ALA A 211 -7.10 -7.74 15.04
CA ALA A 211 -6.12 -6.78 15.57
C ALA A 211 -6.19 -5.43 14.83
N ALA A 212 -6.27 -5.45 13.49
CA ALA A 212 -6.34 -4.25 12.66
C ALA A 212 -7.56 -3.38 13.01
N GLU A 213 -8.72 -4.00 13.18
CA GLU A 213 -9.97 -3.31 13.50
C GLU A 213 -10.04 -2.86 14.96
N LYS A 214 -9.53 -3.66 15.89
CA LYS A 214 -9.58 -3.33 17.32
C LYS A 214 -8.55 -2.28 17.71
N VAL A 215 -7.34 -2.35 17.18
CA VAL A 215 -6.18 -1.60 17.67
C VAL A 215 -5.49 -0.82 16.55
N GLY A 216 -5.38 -1.39 15.35
CA GLY A 216 -4.61 -0.83 14.24
C GLY A 216 -5.11 0.49 13.73
N GLY A 217 -6.42 0.73 13.79
CA GLY A 217 -7.06 1.93 13.26
C GLY A 217 -7.25 1.86 11.74
N VAL A 218 -7.50 0.66 11.20
CA VAL A 218 -7.68 0.43 9.77
C VAL A 218 -8.86 1.22 9.22
N GLU A 219 -8.65 1.86 8.08
CA GLU A 219 -9.65 2.62 7.34
C GLU A 219 -10.07 1.87 6.06
N TYR A 220 -9.15 1.12 5.44
CA TYR A 220 -9.39 0.35 4.22
C TYR A 220 -8.39 -0.79 4.05
N TYR A 221 -8.77 -1.77 3.24
CA TYR A 221 -7.95 -2.90 2.85
C TYR A 221 -7.70 -2.88 1.35
N LEU A 222 -6.52 -3.30 0.93
CA LEU A 222 -6.11 -3.44 -0.46
C LEU A 222 -5.62 -4.87 -0.72
N VAL A 223 -6.19 -5.55 -1.70
CA VAL A 223 -5.55 -6.77 -2.22
C VAL A 223 -4.30 -6.37 -2.98
N GLU A 224 -3.20 -7.04 -2.69
CA GLU A 224 -2.01 -7.03 -3.54
C GLU A 224 -1.64 -8.47 -3.90
N GLN A 225 -1.47 -8.74 -5.20
CA GLN A 225 -1.10 -10.05 -5.69
C GLN A 225 -0.06 -9.92 -6.81
N GLU A 226 1.14 -10.43 -6.59
CA GLU A 226 2.25 -10.25 -7.54
C GLU A 226 2.25 -11.26 -8.68
N GLY A 227 1.42 -12.28 -8.60
CA GLY A 227 1.22 -13.32 -9.62
C GLY A 227 0.54 -14.56 -9.04
N SER A 228 -0.04 -15.37 -9.91
CA SER A 228 -0.65 -16.66 -9.57
C SER A 228 -0.63 -17.59 -10.79
N ASP A 229 -1.34 -18.69 -10.74
CA ASP A 229 -1.53 -19.60 -11.88
C ASP A 229 -2.69 -19.18 -12.80
N PHE A 230 -3.33 -18.05 -12.50
CA PHE A 230 -4.45 -17.47 -13.24
C PHE A 230 -4.05 -16.17 -13.92
N SER A 231 -4.91 -15.65 -14.80
CA SER A 231 -4.77 -14.30 -15.34
C SER A 231 -4.88 -13.24 -14.23
N GLU A 232 -4.35 -12.03 -14.46
CA GLU A 232 -4.38 -10.94 -13.46
C GLU A 232 -5.80 -10.64 -12.97
N PHE A 233 -6.77 -10.57 -13.85
CA PHE A 233 -8.16 -10.30 -13.48
C PHE A 233 -8.86 -11.47 -12.78
N GLU A 234 -8.60 -12.71 -13.20
CA GLU A 234 -9.10 -13.89 -12.49
C GLU A 234 -8.51 -13.98 -11.08
N THR A 235 -7.21 -13.66 -10.96
CA THR A 235 -6.52 -13.57 -9.68
C THR A 235 -7.18 -12.52 -8.78
N ALA A 236 -7.41 -11.31 -9.31
CA ALA A 236 -8.08 -10.24 -8.57
C ALA A 236 -9.49 -10.65 -8.13
N GLN A 237 -10.29 -11.27 -9.01
CA GLN A 237 -11.62 -11.78 -8.64
C GLN A 237 -11.56 -12.82 -7.51
N LYS A 238 -10.65 -13.79 -7.63
CA LYS A 238 -10.49 -14.86 -6.62
C LYS A 238 -10.07 -14.30 -5.26
N CYS A 239 -9.17 -13.31 -5.25
CA CYS A 239 -8.74 -12.65 -4.02
C CYS A 239 -9.88 -11.84 -3.38
N LEU A 240 -10.71 -11.16 -4.17
CA LEU A 240 -11.91 -10.48 -3.64
C LEU A 240 -12.91 -11.47 -3.03
N ASP A 241 -13.14 -12.61 -3.70
CA ASP A 241 -14.03 -13.67 -3.20
C ASP A 241 -13.49 -14.31 -1.91
N ALA A 242 -12.17 -14.50 -1.85
CA ALA A 242 -11.50 -14.99 -0.64
C ALA A 242 -11.63 -13.98 0.51
N TYR A 243 -11.40 -12.69 0.27
CA TYR A 243 -11.62 -11.64 1.27
C TYR A 243 -13.03 -11.68 1.86
N LYS A 244 -14.06 -11.75 1.00
CA LYS A 244 -15.47 -11.82 1.46
C LYS A 244 -15.76 -13.03 2.34
N LYS A 245 -15.04 -14.15 2.15
CA LYS A 245 -15.17 -15.36 2.98
C LYS A 245 -14.38 -15.28 4.30
N LEU A 246 -13.24 -14.59 4.28
CA LEU A 246 -12.35 -14.51 5.44
C LEU A 246 -12.78 -13.43 6.44
N HIS A 247 -13.34 -12.34 5.92
CA HIS A 247 -13.69 -11.14 6.68
C HIS A 247 -15.18 -11.09 7.05
N GLY A 248 -16.08 -11.68 6.24
CA GLY A 248 -17.51 -11.81 6.50
C GLY A 248 -17.82 -12.95 7.43
#